data_fcc9eda8fd8176e759adbae97388afd0
#
_entry.id   fcc9eda8fd8176e759adbae97388afd0
#
_cell.length_a   1.000
_cell.length_b   1.000
_cell.length_c   1.000
_cell.angle_alpha   90.00
_cell.angle_beta   90.00
_cell.angle_gamma   90.00
#
_symmetry.space_group_name_H-M   'P 1'
#
loop_
_entity.id
_entity.type
_entity.pdbx_description
1 polymer ?
#
loop_
_entity_poly.entity_id
_entity_poly.type
_entity_poly.pdbx_seq_one_letter_code
_entity_poly.pdbx_strand_id
1 'polypeptide(L)'
;MRYLCMIFATDEQMSVLSPDEMRDFVNAHLDYDDALRASGNLVASEGLEATSTAAVVRVRNGRLSVTDGPFVETNEQLGGFYLVEAASEEEAVRFAAGIPSARFGSIELRPVMVWRDPS
;
A
#
# COMPACT_ATOMS: atom_id res chain seq x y z
N MET A 1 14.12 -5.98 10.38
CA MET A 1 12.71 -5.98 10.79
C MET A 1 11.84 -5.53 9.64
N ARG A 2 10.68 -6.11 9.48
CA ARG A 2 9.77 -5.76 8.40
C ARG A 2 8.78 -4.69 8.80
N TYR A 3 8.47 -3.83 7.84
CA TYR A 3 7.47 -2.77 7.99
C TYR A 3 6.55 -2.78 6.79
N LEU A 4 5.27 -2.56 7.06
CA LEU A 4 4.27 -2.41 6.00
C LEU A 4 4.00 -0.93 5.80
N CYS A 5 4.18 -0.46 4.57
CA CYS A 5 3.89 0.90 4.17
C CYS A 5 2.58 0.88 3.39
N MET A 6 1.49 1.31 3.99
CA MET A 6 0.16 1.32 3.38
C MET A 6 -0.11 2.66 2.73
N ILE A 7 -0.45 2.63 1.45
CA ILE A 7 -0.68 3.83 0.65
C ILE A 7 -2.15 4.21 0.70
N PHE A 8 -2.45 5.39 1.22
CA PHE A 8 -3.82 5.93 1.26
C PHE A 8 -3.90 7.16 0.37
N ALA A 9 -4.91 7.21 -0.48
CA ALA A 9 -5.17 8.32 -1.37
C ALA A 9 -6.68 8.41 -1.64
N THR A 10 -7.12 9.56 -2.16
CA THR A 10 -8.52 9.72 -2.54
C THR A 10 -8.73 9.26 -3.97
N ASP A 11 -9.93 8.75 -4.26
CA ASP A 11 -10.31 8.41 -5.64
C ASP A 11 -10.25 9.65 -6.54
N GLU A 12 -10.56 10.80 -5.99
CA GLU A 12 -10.55 12.08 -6.68
C GLU A 12 -9.16 12.46 -7.18
N GLN A 13 -8.13 12.23 -6.36
CA GLN A 13 -6.73 12.50 -6.74
C GLN A 13 -6.31 11.65 -7.93
N MET A 14 -6.79 10.42 -8.00
CA MET A 14 -6.46 9.51 -9.09
C MET A 14 -7.29 9.80 -10.35
N SER A 15 -8.54 10.21 -10.19
CA SER A 15 -9.46 10.42 -11.31
C SER A 15 -9.12 11.64 -12.16
N VAL A 16 -8.37 12.61 -11.61
CA VAL A 16 -8.00 13.82 -12.35
C VAL A 16 -6.73 13.64 -13.18
N LEU A 17 -6.06 12.50 -13.07
CA LEU A 17 -4.84 12.25 -13.85
C LEU A 17 -5.19 11.97 -15.32
N SER A 18 -4.46 12.62 -16.23
CA SER A 18 -4.53 12.27 -17.64
C SER A 18 -3.92 10.89 -17.88
N PRO A 19 -4.16 10.24 -19.03
CA PRO A 19 -3.50 8.97 -19.34
C PRO A 19 -1.98 9.04 -19.26
N ASP A 20 -1.38 10.15 -19.70
CA ASP A 20 0.08 10.34 -19.62
C ASP A 20 0.56 10.51 -18.19
N GLU A 21 -0.18 11.28 -17.38
CA GLU A 21 0.13 11.45 -15.97
C GLU A 21 0.00 10.14 -15.20
N MET A 22 -1.03 9.34 -15.52
CA MET A 22 -1.21 8.03 -14.91
C MET A 22 -0.05 7.09 -15.24
N ARG A 23 0.40 7.09 -16.51
CA ARG A 23 1.54 6.29 -16.93
C ARG A 23 2.81 6.71 -16.19
N ASP A 24 3.06 8.01 -16.06
CA ASP A 24 4.23 8.53 -15.34
C ASP A 24 4.17 8.16 -13.86
N PHE A 25 2.98 8.21 -13.27
CA PHE A 25 2.74 7.82 -11.89
C PHE A 25 3.05 6.33 -11.67
N VAL A 26 2.56 5.47 -12.55
CA VAL A 26 2.83 4.02 -12.48
C VAL A 26 4.32 3.75 -12.68
N ASN A 27 4.94 4.39 -13.67
CA ASN A 27 6.36 4.21 -13.93
C ASN A 27 7.24 4.65 -12.76
N ALA A 28 6.87 5.75 -12.10
CA ALA A 28 7.59 6.21 -10.91
C ALA A 28 7.56 5.16 -9.79
N HIS A 29 6.43 4.50 -9.60
CA HIS A 29 6.32 3.42 -8.61
C HIS A 29 7.13 2.20 -9.01
N LEU A 30 7.11 1.83 -10.29
CA LEU A 30 7.89 0.69 -10.79
C LEU A 30 9.39 0.95 -10.66
N ASP A 31 9.83 2.18 -10.95
CA ASP A 31 11.24 2.56 -10.77
C ASP A 31 11.65 2.48 -9.30
N TYR A 32 10.78 2.90 -8.41
CA TYR A 32 11.05 2.83 -6.97
C TYR A 32 11.09 1.38 -6.48
N ASP A 33 10.18 0.53 -6.97
CA ASP A 33 10.21 -0.92 -6.73
C ASP A 33 11.57 -1.51 -7.10
N ASP A 34 12.02 -1.19 -8.30
CA ASP A 34 13.29 -1.70 -8.82
C ASP A 34 14.47 -1.25 -7.95
N ALA A 35 14.47 0.01 -7.52
CA ALA A 35 15.52 0.54 -6.66
C ALA A 35 15.55 -0.16 -5.29
N LEU A 36 14.39 -0.35 -4.67
CA LEU A 36 14.28 -1.04 -3.39
C LEU A 36 14.65 -2.52 -3.51
N ARG A 37 14.28 -3.14 -4.63
CA ARG A 37 14.62 -4.54 -4.88
C ARG A 37 16.13 -4.70 -5.06
N ALA A 38 16.74 -3.78 -5.80
CA ALA A 38 18.19 -3.78 -6.03
C ALA A 38 18.97 -3.61 -4.71
N SER A 39 18.46 -2.84 -3.77
CA SER A 39 19.08 -2.64 -2.46
C SER A 39 18.83 -3.81 -1.50
N GLY A 40 17.96 -4.76 -1.86
CA GLY A 40 17.61 -5.89 -1.01
C GLY A 40 16.56 -5.57 0.06
N ASN A 41 15.96 -4.39 0.01
CA ASN A 41 15.02 -3.95 1.04
C ASN A 41 13.55 -4.21 0.70
N LEU A 42 13.22 -4.50 -0.55
CA LEU A 42 11.84 -4.78 -0.96
C LEU A 42 11.50 -6.25 -0.74
N VAL A 43 10.47 -6.53 0.06
CA VAL A 43 9.92 -7.87 0.24
C VAL A 43 8.78 -8.10 -0.75
N ALA A 44 7.84 -7.15 -0.83
CA ALA A 44 6.70 -7.22 -1.73
C ALA A 44 6.09 -5.83 -1.91
N SER A 45 5.44 -5.61 -3.04
CA SER A 45 4.65 -4.40 -3.29
C SER A 45 3.52 -4.74 -4.24
N GLU A 46 2.36 -4.12 -4.04
CA GLU A 46 1.21 -4.31 -4.92
C GLU A 46 0.36 -3.05 -4.91
N GLY A 47 -0.19 -2.72 -6.08
CA GLY A 47 -1.26 -1.74 -6.19
C GLY A 47 -2.61 -2.45 -6.17
N LEU A 48 -3.63 -1.75 -5.72
CA LEU A 48 -4.98 -2.29 -5.64
C LEU A 48 -5.88 -1.61 -6.68
N GLU A 49 -6.89 -2.35 -7.15
CA GLU A 49 -7.92 -1.82 -8.01
C GLU A 49 -8.80 -0.82 -7.25
N ALA A 50 -9.65 -0.10 -7.95
CA ALA A 50 -10.54 0.90 -7.36
C ALA A 50 -11.39 0.31 -6.23
N THR A 51 -11.74 1.15 -5.25
CA THR A 51 -12.53 0.73 -4.08
C THR A 51 -13.90 0.16 -4.44
N SER A 52 -14.45 0.55 -5.61
CA SER A 52 -15.71 0.00 -6.10
C SER A 52 -15.64 -1.51 -6.39
N THR A 53 -14.44 -2.06 -6.53
CA THR A 53 -14.25 -3.51 -6.75
C THR A 53 -14.14 -4.28 -5.43
N ALA A 54 -14.13 -3.60 -4.31
CA ALA A 54 -13.93 -4.22 -3.00
C ALA A 54 -15.12 -5.09 -2.59
N ALA A 55 -14.84 -6.12 -1.81
CA ALA A 55 -15.86 -6.94 -1.17
C ALA A 55 -15.45 -7.14 0.29
N VAL A 56 -16.44 -7.08 1.19
CA VAL A 56 -16.22 -7.30 2.61
C VAL A 56 -16.80 -8.65 2.99
N VAL A 57 -15.97 -9.51 3.55
CA VAL A 57 -16.32 -10.87 3.93
C VAL A 57 -16.42 -10.95 5.46
N ARG A 58 -17.52 -11.46 5.95
CA ARG A 58 -17.71 -11.70 7.39
C ARG A 58 -18.24 -13.11 7.63
N VAL A 59 -17.80 -13.68 8.72
CA VAL A 59 -18.38 -14.94 9.23
C VAL A 59 -18.88 -14.65 10.64
N ARG A 60 -20.19 -14.74 10.84
CA ARG A 60 -20.84 -14.48 12.12
C ARG A 60 -21.76 -15.64 12.43
N ASN A 61 -21.60 -16.25 13.63
CA ASN A 61 -22.39 -17.41 14.03
C ASN A 61 -22.34 -18.55 12.98
N GLY A 62 -21.16 -18.79 12.40
CA GLY A 62 -20.97 -19.79 11.36
C GLY A 62 -21.53 -19.41 10.00
N ARG A 63 -22.04 -18.19 9.81
CA ARG A 63 -22.61 -17.75 8.55
C ARG A 63 -21.67 -16.81 7.79
N LEU A 64 -21.49 -17.12 6.52
CA LEU A 64 -20.73 -16.28 5.60
C LEU A 64 -21.61 -15.17 5.05
N SER A 65 -21.09 -13.95 5.07
CA SER A 65 -21.69 -12.81 4.35
C SER A 65 -20.63 -12.12 3.52
N VAL A 66 -21.00 -11.69 2.32
CA VAL A 66 -20.14 -10.94 1.42
C VAL A 66 -20.91 -9.67 1.01
N THR A 67 -20.32 -8.51 1.29
CA THR A 67 -20.92 -7.22 0.98
C THR A 67 -20.02 -6.46 0.01
N ASP A 68 -20.60 -5.91 -1.05
CA ASP A 68 -19.85 -5.10 -2.01
C ASP A 68 -19.46 -3.76 -1.41
N GLY A 69 -18.30 -3.27 -1.83
CA GLY A 69 -17.78 -1.98 -1.43
C GLY A 69 -16.72 -2.07 -0.33
N PRO A 70 -16.04 -0.96 -0.05
CA PRO A 70 -14.99 -0.94 0.96
C PRO A 70 -15.56 -1.09 2.37
N PHE A 71 -14.73 -1.63 3.29
CA PHE A 71 -15.12 -1.82 4.69
C PHE A 71 -15.47 -0.49 5.37
N VAL A 72 -14.69 0.53 5.07
CA VAL A 72 -14.91 1.88 5.62
C VAL A 72 -14.91 2.87 4.45
N GLU A 73 -15.95 3.72 4.39
CA GLU A 73 -16.03 4.78 3.40
C GLU A 73 -15.38 6.03 3.97
N THR A 74 -14.08 6.18 3.74
CA THR A 74 -13.31 7.36 4.12
C THR A 74 -12.85 8.09 2.87
N ASN A 75 -12.44 9.34 3.01
CA ASN A 75 -11.90 10.11 1.89
C ASN A 75 -10.67 9.44 1.31
N GLU A 76 -9.73 9.06 2.19
CA GLU A 76 -8.54 8.33 1.75
C GLU A 76 -8.77 6.84 1.91
N GLN A 77 -8.55 6.09 0.84
CA GLN A 77 -8.71 4.65 0.80
C GLN A 77 -7.37 3.98 0.53
N LEU A 78 -7.23 2.74 1.01
CA LEU A 78 -6.04 1.94 0.75
C LEU A 78 -5.94 1.64 -0.73
N GLY A 79 -4.85 2.08 -1.37
CA GLY A 79 -4.61 1.89 -2.79
C GLY A 79 -3.45 0.98 -3.12
N GLY A 80 -2.67 0.57 -2.13
CA GLY A 80 -1.53 -0.31 -2.35
C GLY A 80 -0.64 -0.37 -1.14
N PHE A 81 0.45 -1.13 -1.25
CA PHE A 81 1.39 -1.25 -0.15
C PHE A 81 2.80 -1.59 -0.65
N TYR A 82 3.77 -1.27 0.21
CA TYR A 82 5.14 -1.75 0.12
C TYR A 82 5.48 -2.46 1.43
N LEU A 83 5.96 -3.68 1.32
CA LEU A 83 6.49 -4.42 2.48
C LEU A 83 8.01 -4.38 2.38
N VAL A 84 8.66 -3.77 3.37
CA VAL A 84 10.11 -3.53 3.32
C VAL A 84 10.82 -4.15 4.51
N GLU A 85 12.07 -4.52 4.29
CA GLU A 85 13.00 -4.90 5.36
C GLU A 85 13.85 -3.68 5.66
N ALA A 86 13.85 -3.25 6.92
CA ALA A 86 14.59 -2.07 7.34
C ALA A 86 15.36 -2.35 8.63
N ALA A 87 16.50 -1.70 8.77
CA ALA A 87 17.35 -1.85 9.96
C ALA A 87 16.78 -1.12 11.17
N SER A 88 15.95 -0.09 10.93
CA SER A 88 15.37 0.76 11.97
C SER A 88 14.08 1.39 11.48
N GLU A 89 13.30 1.94 12.41
CA GLU A 89 12.10 2.71 12.06
C GLU A 89 12.48 3.94 11.22
N GLU A 90 13.60 4.58 11.53
CA GLU A 90 14.07 5.73 10.76
C GLU A 90 14.32 5.37 9.30
N GLU A 91 14.93 4.22 9.05
CA GLU A 91 15.15 3.72 7.69
C GLU A 91 13.81 3.42 7.01
N ALA A 92 12.89 2.80 7.73
CA ALA A 92 11.56 2.51 7.21
C ALA A 92 10.80 3.79 6.83
N VAL A 93 10.92 4.84 7.64
CA VAL A 93 10.34 6.15 7.34
C VAL A 93 10.93 6.73 6.06
N ARG A 94 12.23 6.60 5.86
CA ARG A 94 12.88 7.06 4.63
C ARG A 94 12.36 6.30 3.41
N PHE A 95 12.17 4.98 3.53
CA PHE A 95 11.58 4.18 2.45
C PHE A 95 10.16 4.62 2.15
N ALA A 96 9.34 4.83 3.19
CA ALA A 96 7.97 5.32 3.02
C ALA A 96 7.94 6.68 2.34
N ALA A 97 8.83 7.59 2.73
CA ALA A 97 8.91 8.93 2.15
C ALA A 97 9.32 8.91 0.67
N GLY A 98 10.03 7.87 0.24
CA GLY A 98 10.44 7.71 -1.16
C GLY A 98 9.34 7.16 -2.07
N ILE A 99 8.27 6.61 -1.53
CA ILE A 99 7.14 6.13 -2.33
C ILE A 99 6.51 7.34 -3.03
N PRO A 100 6.37 7.33 -4.38
CA PRO A 100 5.84 8.49 -5.09
C PRO A 100 4.50 9.00 -4.56
N SER A 101 3.62 8.10 -4.12
CA SER A 101 2.31 8.45 -3.55
C SER A 101 2.39 9.27 -2.26
N ALA A 102 3.53 9.28 -1.56
CA ALA A 102 3.69 10.05 -0.32
C ALA A 102 3.55 11.56 -0.53
N ARG A 103 3.70 12.03 -1.79
CA ARG A 103 3.65 13.45 -2.12
C ARG A 103 2.24 14.01 -2.26
N PHE A 104 1.23 13.16 -2.41
CA PHE A 104 -0.15 13.61 -2.56
C PHE A 104 -1.17 12.76 -1.80
N GLY A 105 -0.76 11.62 -1.29
CA GLY A 105 -1.54 10.81 -0.37
C GLY A 105 -0.83 10.71 0.96
N SER A 106 -1.14 9.66 1.70
CA SER A 106 -0.53 9.39 3.00
C SER A 106 0.01 7.97 3.02
N ILE A 107 1.10 7.77 3.72
CA ILE A 107 1.65 6.44 3.92
C ILE A 107 1.56 6.11 5.42
N GLU A 108 0.78 5.08 5.75
CA GLU A 108 0.77 4.58 7.11
C GLU A 108 1.82 3.50 7.26
N LEU A 109 2.72 3.69 8.19
CA LEU A 109 3.82 2.76 8.44
C LEU A 109 3.54 1.94 9.68
N ARG A 110 3.60 0.61 9.56
CA ARG A 110 3.44 -0.29 10.71
C ARG A 110 4.51 -1.35 10.74
N PRO A 111 5.13 -1.58 11.92
CA PRO A 111 5.99 -2.75 12.09
C PRO A 111 5.17 -4.03 11.93
N VAL A 112 5.76 -5.01 11.27
CA VAL A 112 5.13 -6.32 11.10
C VAL A 112 5.37 -7.15 12.36
N MET A 113 4.30 -7.74 12.88
CA MET A 113 4.38 -8.61 14.04
C MET A 113 5.12 -9.90 13.69
N VAL A 114 6.04 -10.30 14.54
CA VAL A 114 6.75 -11.56 14.38
C VAL A 114 6.00 -12.65 15.16
N TRP A 115 5.30 -13.52 14.44
CA TRP A 115 4.51 -14.59 15.05
C TRP A 115 5.33 -15.84 15.32
N ARG A 116 6.34 -16.07 14.49
CA ARG A 116 7.13 -17.28 14.53
C ARG A 116 8.59 -16.92 14.49
N ASP A 117 9.38 -17.71 15.22
CA ASP A 117 10.81 -17.65 15.11
C ASP A 117 11.20 -18.09 13.69
N PRO A 118 11.93 -17.27 12.92
CA PRO A 118 12.33 -17.63 11.57
C PRO A 118 13.43 -18.71 11.51
N SER A 119 13.94 -19.15 12.64
CA SER A 119 14.99 -20.18 12.72
C SER A 119 14.58 -21.53 12.16
#